data_9df13da0e14cbc9d7328106846c108a3
#
_entry.id   9df13da0e14cbc9d7328106846c108a3
#
_cell.length_a   1.000
_cell.length_b   1.000
_cell.length_c   1.000
_cell.angle_alpha   90.00
_cell.angle_beta   90.00
_cell.angle_gamma   90.00
#
_symmetry.space_group_name_H-M   'P 1'
#
loop_
_entity.id
_entity.type
_entity.pdbx_description
1 polymer ?
#
loop_
_entity_poly.entity_id
_entity_poly.type
_entity_poly.pdbx_seq_one_letter_code
_entity_poly.pdbx_strand_id
1 'polypeptide(L)'
;MKKILLVGGGTGGHCLPMLSIYKEFKKKNIKCTIVTDFRGISYFSTLPQYDIKLIKNINSSNSRISQLINFPYFFIQSLKLCFNLKVNFAVGFGGFITIPFLLACIFFRIKTVIHEANAIMGRANRFLSFYSYFIFTTFNDTKNINLRFLNKVKCIGMPIRAHLNSDKFYKKNNSNVIRICILGGSQGSKSLSEVVPKSIIKLRSIINKNLFITHQ
;
A
#
# COMPACT_ATOMS: atom_id res chain seq x y z
N MET A 1 -1.84 -9.44 -25.64
CA MET A 1 -2.50 -8.98 -24.38
C MET A 1 -1.54 -8.16 -23.55
N LYS A 2 -1.97 -6.99 -23.07
CA LYS A 2 -1.13 -6.13 -22.19
C LYS A 2 -0.91 -6.82 -20.85
N LYS A 3 0.32 -6.80 -20.35
CA LYS A 3 0.73 -7.39 -19.09
C LYS A 3 1.14 -6.31 -18.09
N ILE A 4 0.50 -6.28 -16.93
CA ILE A 4 0.70 -5.26 -15.90
C ILE A 4 1.48 -5.86 -14.74
N LEU A 5 2.47 -5.12 -14.26
CA LEU A 5 3.22 -5.44 -13.06
C LEU A 5 2.71 -4.58 -11.90
N LEU A 6 2.33 -5.21 -10.79
CA LEU A 6 1.95 -4.56 -9.55
C LEU A 6 3.06 -4.81 -8.53
N VAL A 7 3.66 -3.75 -8.00
CA VAL A 7 4.83 -3.85 -7.13
C VAL A 7 4.56 -3.15 -5.80
N GLY A 8 4.73 -3.86 -4.72
CA GLY A 8 4.60 -3.32 -3.37
C GLY A 8 4.92 -4.35 -2.31
N GLY A 9 5.28 -3.90 -1.13
CA GLY A 9 5.65 -4.82 -0.05
C GLY A 9 5.65 -4.16 1.32
N GLY A 10 6.01 -4.95 2.32
CA GLY A 10 6.14 -4.55 3.70
C GLY A 10 4.84 -4.62 4.48
N THR A 11 3.98 -3.63 4.38
CA THR A 11 2.79 -3.50 5.23
C THR A 11 1.48 -3.63 4.47
N GLY A 12 0.38 -3.88 5.21
CA GLY A 12 -0.97 -3.92 4.63
C GLY A 12 -1.37 -2.64 3.90
N GLY A 13 -0.83 -1.48 4.30
CA GLY A 13 -1.09 -0.20 3.62
C GLY A 13 -0.66 -0.18 2.15
N HIS A 14 0.35 -0.96 1.77
CA HIS A 14 0.78 -1.13 0.38
C HIS A 14 0.15 -2.35 -0.29
N CYS A 15 0.06 -3.46 0.45
CA CYS A 15 -0.36 -4.74 -0.11
C CYS A 15 -1.87 -4.84 -0.35
N LEU A 16 -2.71 -4.28 0.53
CA LEU A 16 -4.17 -4.38 0.39
C LEU A 16 -4.72 -3.57 -0.79
N PRO A 17 -4.28 -2.33 -1.05
CA PRO A 17 -4.64 -1.61 -2.29
C PRO A 17 -4.22 -2.36 -3.54
N MET A 18 -3.00 -2.93 -3.53
CA MET A 18 -2.48 -3.73 -4.64
C MET A 18 -3.34 -4.98 -4.89
N LEU A 19 -3.75 -5.69 -3.82
CA LEU A 19 -4.65 -6.83 -3.91
C LEU A 19 -6.03 -6.45 -4.48
N SER A 20 -6.55 -5.29 -4.09
CA SER A 20 -7.84 -4.79 -4.59
C SER A 20 -7.77 -4.53 -6.10
N ILE A 21 -6.74 -3.86 -6.57
CA ILE A 21 -6.52 -3.61 -8.01
C ILE A 21 -6.28 -4.92 -8.77
N TYR A 22 -5.49 -5.85 -8.21
CA TYR A 22 -5.28 -7.16 -8.82
C TYR A 22 -6.61 -7.88 -9.07
N LYS A 23 -7.50 -7.94 -8.07
CA LYS A 23 -8.81 -8.58 -8.18
C LYS A 23 -9.68 -7.93 -9.27
N GLU A 24 -9.70 -6.60 -9.36
CA GLU A 24 -10.43 -5.89 -10.41
C GLU A 24 -9.84 -6.13 -11.80
N PHE A 25 -8.52 -6.19 -11.94
CA PHE A 25 -7.88 -6.52 -13.22
C PHE A 25 -8.21 -7.96 -13.66
N LYS A 26 -8.24 -8.91 -12.72
CA LYS A 26 -8.66 -10.29 -13.04
C LYS A 26 -10.11 -10.38 -13.51
N LYS A 27 -11.04 -9.66 -12.87
CA LYS A 27 -12.43 -9.58 -13.32
C LYS A 27 -12.56 -9.05 -14.76
N LYS A 28 -11.66 -8.16 -15.15
CA LYS A 28 -11.60 -7.57 -16.50
C LYS A 28 -10.71 -8.37 -17.48
N ASN A 29 -10.29 -9.56 -17.14
CA ASN A 29 -9.40 -10.43 -17.92
C ASN A 29 -8.07 -9.75 -18.30
N ILE A 30 -7.57 -8.82 -17.46
CA ILE A 30 -6.28 -8.16 -17.63
C ILE A 30 -5.20 -9.04 -16.97
N LYS A 31 -4.17 -9.40 -17.73
CA LYS A 31 -3.02 -10.15 -17.19
C LYS A 31 -2.19 -9.26 -16.27
N CYS A 32 -2.07 -9.65 -15.00
CA CYS A 32 -1.25 -8.94 -14.04
C CYS A 32 -0.44 -9.90 -13.16
N THR A 33 0.74 -9.44 -12.76
CA THR A 33 1.64 -10.16 -11.87
C THR A 33 1.95 -9.27 -10.67
N ILE A 34 1.86 -9.82 -9.46
CA ILE A 34 2.24 -9.17 -8.22
C ILE A 34 3.72 -9.45 -7.93
N VAL A 35 4.45 -8.41 -7.55
CA VAL A 35 5.80 -8.53 -7.00
C VAL A 35 5.79 -8.00 -5.57
N THR A 36 6.23 -8.82 -4.63
CA THR A 36 6.24 -8.48 -3.21
C THR A 36 7.45 -9.07 -2.48
N ASP A 37 7.70 -8.59 -1.26
CA ASP A 37 8.71 -9.13 -0.34
C ASP A 37 8.08 -10.20 0.61
N PHE A 38 8.93 -10.81 1.45
CA PHE A 38 8.50 -11.84 2.40
C PHE A 38 7.48 -11.32 3.44
N ARG A 39 7.46 -10.01 3.74
CA ARG A 39 6.49 -9.41 4.66
C ARG A 39 5.12 -9.21 4.01
N GLY A 40 5.14 -8.95 2.70
CA GLY A 40 3.91 -8.73 1.94
C GLY A 40 3.22 -10.02 1.48
N ILE A 41 3.95 -11.14 1.40
CA ILE A 41 3.42 -12.38 0.81
C ILE A 41 2.17 -12.90 1.52
N SER A 42 2.06 -12.74 2.83
CA SER A 42 0.92 -13.19 3.63
C SER A 42 -0.41 -12.57 3.20
N TYR A 43 -0.40 -11.34 2.66
CA TYR A 43 -1.59 -10.66 2.15
C TYR A 43 -2.13 -11.26 0.84
N PHE A 44 -1.33 -12.09 0.17
CA PHE A 44 -1.64 -12.69 -1.14
C PHE A 44 -1.80 -14.19 -1.08
N SER A 45 -1.88 -14.80 0.11
CA SER A 45 -1.96 -16.25 0.32
C SER A 45 -3.15 -16.93 -0.40
N THR A 46 -4.22 -16.21 -0.67
CA THR A 46 -5.41 -16.69 -1.37
C THR A 46 -5.29 -16.63 -2.90
N LEU A 47 -4.21 -16.08 -3.43
CA LEU A 47 -4.02 -15.92 -4.87
C LEU A 47 -3.22 -17.08 -5.47
N PRO A 48 -3.39 -17.34 -6.78
CA PRO A 48 -2.58 -18.31 -7.49
C PRO A 48 -1.09 -17.94 -7.43
N GLN A 49 -0.23 -18.89 -7.05
CA GLN A 49 1.21 -18.67 -6.90
C GLN A 49 1.91 -18.22 -8.19
N TYR A 50 1.41 -18.63 -9.36
CA TYR A 50 1.99 -18.21 -10.64
C TYR A 50 1.81 -16.73 -10.94
N ASP A 51 0.85 -16.06 -10.30
CA ASP A 51 0.64 -14.62 -10.43
C ASP A 51 1.49 -13.80 -9.44
N ILE A 52 2.20 -14.45 -8.52
CA ILE A 52 3.01 -13.82 -7.49
C ILE A 52 4.49 -14.10 -7.73
N LYS A 53 5.31 -13.07 -7.64
CA LYS A 53 6.76 -13.18 -7.63
C LYS A 53 7.29 -12.65 -6.30
N LEU A 54 7.81 -13.57 -5.50
CA LEU A 54 8.45 -13.25 -4.23
C LEU A 54 9.90 -12.87 -4.47
N ILE A 55 10.30 -11.72 -3.95
CA ILE A 55 11.69 -11.29 -3.92
C ILE A 55 12.29 -11.69 -2.59
N LYS A 56 13.35 -12.49 -2.67
CA LYS A 56 14.09 -12.95 -1.50
C LYS A 56 15.24 -11.98 -1.20
N ASN A 57 15.39 -11.62 0.08
CA ASN A 57 16.57 -10.91 0.55
C ASN A 57 17.77 -11.87 0.61
N ILE A 58 18.96 -11.37 0.33
CA ILE A 58 20.20 -12.13 0.58
C ILE A 58 20.45 -12.22 2.09
N ASN A 59 20.19 -11.13 2.82
CA ASN A 59 20.35 -11.07 4.27
C ASN A 59 18.99 -10.94 4.96
N SER A 60 18.78 -11.65 6.04
CA SER A 60 17.55 -11.64 6.85
C SER A 60 17.30 -10.32 7.60
N SER A 61 18.29 -9.44 7.67
CA SER A 61 18.19 -8.14 8.35
C SER A 61 17.34 -7.14 7.56
N ASN A 62 16.38 -6.52 8.23
CA ASN A 62 15.52 -5.47 7.68
C ASN A 62 16.06 -4.05 7.88
N SER A 63 17.34 -3.91 8.25
CA SER A 63 17.97 -2.62 8.45
C SER A 63 18.02 -1.81 7.15
N ARG A 64 18.05 -0.48 7.24
CA ARG A 64 18.21 0.40 6.07
C ARG A 64 19.53 0.13 5.33
N ILE A 65 20.58 -0.21 6.08
CA ILE A 65 21.89 -0.54 5.53
C ILE A 65 21.80 -1.83 4.70
N SER A 66 21.16 -2.87 5.23
CA SER A 66 20.91 -4.12 4.50
C SER A 66 20.12 -3.90 3.21
N GLN A 67 19.14 -3.01 3.22
CA GLN A 67 18.37 -2.67 2.02
C GLN A 67 19.25 -1.99 0.95
N LEU A 68 20.16 -1.11 1.34
CA LEU A 68 21.10 -0.47 0.42
C LEU A 68 22.10 -1.46 -0.17
N ILE A 69 22.67 -2.34 0.66
CA ILE A 69 23.61 -3.38 0.23
C ILE A 69 22.94 -4.35 -0.76
N ASN A 70 21.67 -4.70 -0.53
CA ASN A 70 20.92 -5.62 -1.38
C ASN A 70 20.34 -4.94 -2.65
N PHE A 71 20.44 -3.62 -2.78
CA PHE A 71 19.84 -2.89 -3.91
C PHE A 71 20.33 -3.39 -5.29
N PRO A 72 21.65 -3.57 -5.54
CA PRO A 72 22.10 -4.09 -6.83
C PRO A 72 21.50 -5.45 -7.18
N TYR A 73 21.41 -6.34 -6.18
CA TYR A 73 20.82 -7.66 -6.34
C TYR A 73 19.33 -7.58 -6.70
N PHE A 74 18.57 -6.75 -5.98
CA PHE A 74 17.16 -6.51 -6.30
C PHE A 74 16.98 -5.90 -7.68
N PHE A 75 17.86 -4.99 -8.08
CA PHE A 75 17.79 -4.37 -9.39
C PHE A 75 18.04 -5.37 -10.51
N ILE A 76 19.06 -6.24 -10.38
CA ILE A 76 19.34 -7.32 -11.35
C ILE A 76 18.17 -8.29 -11.45
N GLN A 77 17.59 -8.71 -10.31
CA GLN A 77 16.40 -9.55 -10.31
C GLN A 77 15.22 -8.86 -11.02
N SER A 78 15.05 -7.56 -10.78
CA SER A 78 14.01 -6.77 -11.40
C SER A 78 14.18 -6.69 -12.91
N LEU A 79 15.40 -6.47 -13.40
CA LEU A 79 15.71 -6.47 -14.85
C LEU A 79 15.36 -7.82 -15.49
N LYS A 80 15.82 -8.93 -14.88
CA LYS A 80 15.51 -10.30 -15.37
C LYS A 80 14.00 -10.54 -15.41
N LEU A 81 13.29 -10.12 -14.37
CA LEU A 81 11.84 -10.32 -14.27
C LEU A 81 11.08 -9.48 -15.31
N CYS A 82 11.43 -8.22 -15.49
CA CYS A 82 10.82 -7.34 -16.48
C CYS A 82 11.02 -7.87 -17.90
N PHE A 83 12.24 -8.34 -18.21
CA PHE A 83 12.57 -8.93 -19.51
C PHE A 83 11.75 -10.20 -19.77
N ASN A 84 11.75 -11.16 -18.83
CA ASN A 84 11.06 -12.44 -18.98
C ASN A 84 9.53 -12.28 -19.04
N LEU A 85 8.97 -11.35 -18.27
CA LEU A 85 7.52 -11.15 -18.23
C LEU A 85 6.99 -10.32 -19.40
N LYS A 86 7.84 -9.65 -20.19
CA LYS A 86 7.43 -8.72 -21.25
C LYS A 86 6.36 -7.74 -20.76
N VAL A 87 6.70 -7.03 -19.67
CA VAL A 87 5.80 -6.09 -19.00
C VAL A 87 5.51 -4.89 -19.90
N ASN A 88 4.26 -4.44 -19.97
CA ASN A 88 3.86 -3.26 -20.74
C ASN A 88 3.61 -2.03 -19.88
N PHE A 89 3.26 -2.26 -18.59
CA PHE A 89 2.91 -1.20 -17.65
C PHE A 89 3.20 -1.66 -16.21
N ALA A 90 3.67 -0.76 -15.35
CA ALA A 90 3.96 -1.07 -13.97
C ALA A 90 3.33 -0.06 -13.00
N VAL A 91 2.81 -0.56 -11.88
CA VAL A 91 2.23 0.24 -10.80
C VAL A 91 2.96 -0.06 -9.51
N GLY A 92 3.55 0.95 -8.88
CA GLY A 92 4.18 0.86 -7.57
C GLY A 92 3.25 1.37 -6.47
N PHE A 93 3.13 0.59 -5.40
CA PHE A 93 2.30 0.92 -4.24
C PHE A 93 3.10 1.40 -3.03
N GLY A 94 4.42 1.53 -3.19
CA GLY A 94 5.33 1.94 -2.12
C GLY A 94 6.06 0.78 -1.46
N GLY A 95 6.89 1.13 -0.47
CA GLY A 95 7.88 0.22 0.10
C GLY A 95 9.19 0.23 -0.68
N PHE A 96 10.28 -0.19 -0.02
CA PHE A 96 11.62 -0.15 -0.62
C PHE A 96 11.72 -0.96 -1.91
N ILE A 97 11.09 -2.13 -1.96
CA ILE A 97 11.11 -3.03 -3.12
C ILE A 97 10.58 -2.37 -4.41
N THR A 98 9.73 -1.36 -4.28
CA THR A 98 9.17 -0.65 -5.44
C THR A 98 10.25 0.08 -6.23
N ILE A 99 11.32 0.57 -5.56
CA ILE A 99 12.37 1.36 -6.21
C ILE A 99 13.10 0.54 -7.28
N PRO A 100 13.78 -0.59 -6.98
CA PRO A 100 14.52 -1.34 -7.98
C PRO A 100 13.63 -1.84 -9.12
N PHE A 101 12.38 -2.24 -8.83
CA PHE A 101 11.48 -2.74 -9.86
C PHE A 101 11.00 -1.65 -10.82
N LEU A 102 10.58 -0.50 -10.32
CA LEU A 102 10.18 0.58 -11.20
C LEU A 102 11.35 1.15 -11.98
N LEU A 103 12.55 1.24 -11.38
CA LEU A 103 13.76 1.63 -12.12
C LEU A 103 14.07 0.65 -13.25
N ALA A 104 13.94 -0.66 -13.02
CA ALA A 104 14.08 -1.66 -14.08
C ALA A 104 13.03 -1.49 -15.19
N CYS A 105 11.79 -1.19 -14.84
CA CYS A 105 10.75 -0.87 -15.81
C CYS A 105 11.11 0.38 -16.63
N ILE A 106 11.60 1.43 -15.97
CA ILE A 106 12.04 2.68 -16.63
C ILE A 106 13.22 2.41 -17.57
N PHE A 107 14.17 1.60 -17.16
CA PHE A 107 15.30 1.18 -18.02
C PHE A 107 14.82 0.54 -19.33
N PHE A 108 13.77 -0.28 -19.28
CA PHE A 108 13.11 -0.86 -20.46
C PHE A 108 12.08 0.06 -21.12
N ARG A 109 12.03 1.36 -20.77
CA ARG A 109 11.05 2.33 -21.27
C ARG A 109 9.59 1.92 -21.06
N ILE A 110 9.32 1.11 -20.04
CA ILE A 110 7.99 0.71 -19.64
C ILE A 110 7.36 1.86 -18.84
N LYS A 111 6.13 2.26 -19.19
CA LYS A 111 5.40 3.30 -18.46
C LYS A 111 5.13 2.87 -17.01
N THR A 112 5.54 3.70 -16.07
CA THR A 112 5.38 3.46 -14.64
C THR A 112 4.44 4.46 -14.00
N VAL A 113 3.68 4.01 -13.03
CA VAL A 113 2.79 4.82 -12.19
C VAL A 113 3.05 4.48 -10.74
N ILE A 114 2.95 5.44 -9.86
CA ILE A 114 3.00 5.21 -8.40
C ILE A 114 1.66 5.56 -7.77
N HIS A 115 1.29 4.82 -6.73
CA HIS A 115 0.16 5.11 -5.87
C HIS A 115 0.65 5.45 -4.46
N GLU A 116 0.24 6.61 -3.94
CA GLU A 116 0.53 7.03 -2.58
C GLU A 116 -0.72 6.85 -1.71
N ALA A 117 -0.60 5.98 -0.74
CA ALA A 117 -1.68 5.65 0.19
C ALA A 117 -1.82 6.65 1.35
N ASN A 118 -0.75 7.38 1.66
CA ASN A 118 -0.66 8.24 2.83
C ASN A 118 -0.90 9.71 2.49
N ALA A 119 -1.31 10.51 3.50
CA ALA A 119 -1.43 11.96 3.39
C ALA A 119 -0.07 12.67 3.25
N ILE A 120 1.04 11.98 3.53
CA ILE A 120 2.41 12.45 3.34
C ILE A 120 3.13 11.46 2.44
N MET A 121 3.61 11.93 1.29
CA MET A 121 4.29 11.07 0.32
C MET A 121 5.55 10.43 0.92
N GLY A 122 5.60 9.09 0.84
CA GLY A 122 6.71 8.29 1.31
C GLY A 122 7.99 8.50 0.50
N ARG A 123 9.16 8.21 1.11
CA ARG A 123 10.48 8.44 0.49
C ARG A 123 10.65 7.72 -0.85
N ALA A 124 10.21 6.47 -0.95
CA ALA A 124 10.28 5.69 -2.18
C ALA A 124 9.47 6.35 -3.30
N ASN A 125 8.22 6.73 -3.03
CA ASN A 125 7.36 7.38 -3.99
C ASN A 125 7.87 8.78 -4.36
N ARG A 126 8.46 9.54 -3.41
CA ARG A 126 9.13 10.83 -3.71
C ARG A 126 10.25 10.66 -4.73
N PHE A 127 11.10 9.66 -4.54
CA PHE A 127 12.17 9.37 -5.49
C PHE A 127 11.61 8.94 -6.84
N LEU A 128 10.67 8.02 -6.87
CA LEU A 128 10.07 7.49 -8.10
C LEU A 128 9.20 8.51 -8.85
N SER A 129 8.71 9.55 -8.18
CA SER A 129 7.91 10.62 -8.82
C SER A 129 8.64 11.33 -9.96
N PHE A 130 9.98 11.40 -9.89
CA PHE A 130 10.80 11.98 -10.97
C PHE A 130 10.63 11.24 -12.31
N TYR A 131 10.43 9.94 -12.25
CA TYR A 131 10.42 9.04 -13.39
C TYR A 131 9.03 8.51 -13.75
N SER A 132 8.07 8.66 -12.85
CA SER A 132 6.72 8.13 -13.04
C SER A 132 5.91 8.96 -14.04
N TYR A 133 5.09 8.26 -14.83
CA TYR A 133 4.20 8.88 -15.80
C TYR A 133 3.02 9.56 -15.12
N PHE A 134 2.44 8.92 -14.10
CA PHE A 134 1.44 9.49 -13.20
C PHE A 134 1.75 9.19 -11.73
N ILE A 135 1.23 10.05 -10.87
CA ILE A 135 1.25 9.93 -9.42
C ILE A 135 -0.20 9.87 -8.96
N PHE A 136 -0.68 8.71 -8.61
CA PHE A 136 -2.00 8.56 -8.02
C PHE A 136 -1.92 8.77 -6.51
N THR A 137 -2.85 9.53 -5.95
CA THR A 137 -2.91 9.80 -4.52
C THR A 137 -4.25 9.38 -3.94
N THR A 138 -4.25 9.03 -2.66
CA THR A 138 -5.46 8.76 -1.90
C THR A 138 -6.15 10.06 -1.50
N PHE A 139 -5.39 11.09 -1.16
CA PHE A 139 -5.88 12.37 -0.65
C PHE A 139 -5.52 13.51 -1.61
N ASN A 140 -6.42 14.49 -1.73
CA ASN A 140 -6.17 15.70 -2.53
C ASN A 140 -4.96 16.49 -1.98
N ASP A 141 -4.86 16.58 -0.65
CA ASP A 141 -3.84 17.37 0.05
C ASP A 141 -2.62 16.55 0.45
N THR A 142 -2.22 15.59 -0.39
CA THR A 142 -1.02 14.79 -0.13
C THR A 142 0.21 15.67 -0.09
N LYS A 143 0.87 15.73 1.07
CA LYS A 143 2.06 16.56 1.31
C LYS A 143 3.34 15.94 0.75
N ASN A 144 4.39 16.76 0.63
CA ASN A 144 5.73 16.36 0.15
C ASN A 144 5.77 15.88 -1.31
N ILE A 145 4.82 16.29 -2.13
CA ILE A 145 4.90 16.17 -3.58
C ILE A 145 5.69 17.39 -4.08
N ASN A 146 6.68 17.15 -4.94
CA ASN A 146 7.42 18.23 -5.57
C ASN A 146 6.50 19.00 -6.54
N LEU A 147 6.48 20.34 -6.43
CA LEU A 147 5.61 21.20 -7.23
C LEU A 147 5.77 20.99 -8.75
N ARG A 148 6.96 20.59 -9.20
CA ARG A 148 7.24 20.26 -10.62
C ARG A 148 6.41 19.12 -11.16
N PHE A 149 5.83 18.29 -10.30
CA PHE A 149 5.09 17.06 -10.68
C PHE A 149 3.59 17.16 -10.46
N LEU A 150 3.06 18.32 -10.07
CA LEU A 150 1.63 18.49 -9.82
C LEU A 150 0.76 18.15 -11.03
N ASN A 151 1.25 18.41 -12.23
CA ASN A 151 0.57 18.05 -13.49
C ASN A 151 0.41 16.53 -13.69
N LYS A 152 1.24 15.72 -13.03
CA LYS A 152 1.17 14.24 -13.05
C LYS A 152 0.29 13.68 -11.95
N VAL A 153 -0.12 14.50 -10.97
CA VAL A 153 -0.88 14.05 -9.80
C VAL A 153 -2.35 13.91 -10.15
N LYS A 154 -2.93 12.77 -9.76
CA LYS A 154 -4.36 12.52 -9.84
C LYS A 154 -4.85 11.88 -8.54
N CYS A 155 -5.73 12.55 -7.82
CA CYS A 155 -6.39 11.97 -6.67
C CYS A 155 -7.46 10.98 -7.16
N ILE A 156 -7.27 9.70 -6.85
CA ILE A 156 -8.18 8.61 -7.25
C ILE A 156 -8.77 7.88 -6.03
N GLY A 157 -8.40 8.29 -4.82
CA GLY A 157 -8.78 7.61 -3.59
C GLY A 157 -7.96 6.35 -3.31
N MET A 158 -8.33 5.67 -2.23
CA MET A 158 -7.72 4.40 -1.83
C MET A 158 -8.46 3.23 -2.50
N PRO A 159 -7.77 2.35 -3.24
CA PRO A 159 -8.37 1.11 -3.71
C PRO A 159 -8.73 0.21 -2.52
N ILE A 160 -10.01 0.10 -2.22
CA ILE A 160 -10.52 -0.71 -1.11
C ILE A 160 -11.16 -2.01 -1.60
N ARG A 161 -11.34 -2.96 -0.68
CA ARG A 161 -12.01 -4.22 -0.99
C ARG A 161 -13.49 -3.99 -1.30
N ALA A 162 -14.01 -4.62 -2.36
CA ALA A 162 -15.37 -4.41 -2.85
C ALA A 162 -16.48 -4.57 -1.78
N HIS A 163 -16.30 -5.49 -0.82
CA HIS A 163 -17.27 -5.72 0.26
C HIS A 163 -17.34 -4.59 1.30
N LEU A 164 -16.37 -3.66 1.29
CA LEU A 164 -16.37 -2.48 2.17
C LEU A 164 -17.14 -1.29 1.57
N ASN A 165 -17.55 -1.38 0.31
CA ASN A 165 -18.31 -0.35 -0.40
C ASN A 165 -19.84 -0.47 -0.17
N SER A 166 -20.30 -1.15 0.86
CA SER A 166 -21.73 -1.30 1.08
C SER A 166 -22.25 -0.12 1.90
N ASP A 167 -23.22 0.62 1.34
CA ASP A 167 -23.99 1.68 2.01
C ASP A 167 -24.78 1.20 3.23
N LYS A 168 -24.72 -0.11 3.51
CA LYS A 168 -25.47 -0.77 4.58
C LYS A 168 -25.01 -0.41 6.01
N PHE A 169 -23.90 0.31 6.17
CA PHE A 169 -23.32 0.58 7.49
C PHE A 169 -23.81 1.87 8.16
N TYR A 170 -24.57 2.70 7.47
CA TYR A 170 -25.13 3.93 8.04
C TYR A 170 -26.52 3.73 8.63
N LYS A 171 -26.64 2.93 9.69
CA LYS A 171 -27.79 3.10 10.58
C LYS A 171 -27.45 4.20 11.58
N LYS A 172 -28.08 5.37 11.38
CA LYS A 172 -28.11 6.46 12.36
C LYS A 172 -28.85 5.94 13.61
N ASN A 173 -28.09 5.39 14.57
CA ASN A 173 -28.68 5.01 15.85
C ASN A 173 -28.87 6.27 16.68
N ASN A 174 -30.10 6.71 16.88
CA ASN A 174 -30.50 7.70 17.88
C ASN A 174 -30.39 7.12 19.31
N SER A 175 -29.31 6.45 19.64
CA SER A 175 -29.12 5.84 20.93
C SER A 175 -28.29 6.77 21.82
N ASN A 176 -28.66 6.84 23.08
CA ASN A 176 -27.88 7.52 24.13
C ASN A 176 -26.53 6.82 24.43
N VAL A 177 -25.96 6.18 23.39
CA VAL A 177 -24.73 5.40 23.43
C VAL A 177 -23.70 6.01 22.49
N ILE A 178 -22.54 6.36 23.01
CA ILE A 178 -21.38 6.76 22.22
C ILE A 178 -20.58 5.50 21.89
N ARG A 179 -20.40 5.23 20.58
CA ARG A 179 -19.58 4.11 20.10
C ARG A 179 -18.22 4.62 19.64
N ILE A 180 -17.16 4.11 20.25
CA ILE A 180 -15.77 4.47 19.94
C ILE A 180 -15.06 3.23 19.42
N CYS A 181 -14.50 3.33 18.21
CA CYS A 181 -13.67 2.29 17.64
C CYS A 181 -12.22 2.79 17.57
N ILE A 182 -11.29 2.03 18.14
CA ILE A 182 -9.87 2.36 18.21
C ILE A 182 -9.10 1.31 17.41
N LEU A 183 -8.42 1.73 16.36
CA LEU A 183 -7.70 0.83 15.46
C LEU A 183 -6.21 1.18 15.46
N GLY A 184 -5.36 0.24 15.86
CA GLY A 184 -3.90 0.35 15.87
C GLY A 184 -3.24 0.08 14.52
N GLY A 185 -4.03 -0.25 13.49
CA GLY A 185 -3.53 -0.68 12.18
C GLY A 185 -3.12 -2.16 12.15
N SER A 186 -2.57 -2.64 11.03
CA SER A 186 -2.27 -4.06 10.79
C SER A 186 -1.25 -4.67 11.75
N GLN A 187 -0.43 -3.85 12.41
CA GLN A 187 0.61 -4.27 13.36
C GLN A 187 0.28 -3.90 14.81
N GLY A 188 -0.89 -3.27 15.04
CA GLY A 188 -1.25 -2.70 16.32
C GLY A 188 -0.49 -1.39 16.61
N SER A 189 -0.81 -0.77 17.74
CA SER A 189 -0.13 0.43 18.23
C SER A 189 0.04 0.37 19.74
N LYS A 190 1.28 0.16 20.18
CA LYS A 190 1.61 0.15 21.63
C LYS A 190 1.18 1.44 22.32
N SER A 191 1.44 2.58 21.71
CA SER A 191 1.05 3.90 22.26
C SER A 191 -0.47 4.02 22.45
N LEU A 192 -1.27 3.56 21.48
CA LEU A 192 -2.73 3.55 21.62
C LEU A 192 -3.18 2.60 22.73
N SER A 193 -2.57 1.42 22.83
CA SER A 193 -2.90 0.43 23.86
C SER A 193 -2.60 0.92 25.29
N GLU A 194 -1.61 1.79 25.45
CA GLU A 194 -1.23 2.36 26.76
C GLU A 194 -2.03 3.62 27.12
N VAL A 195 -2.26 4.52 26.15
CA VAL A 195 -2.86 5.84 26.41
C VAL A 195 -4.38 5.79 26.42
N VAL A 196 -4.97 5.06 25.46
CA VAL A 196 -6.43 5.09 25.26
C VAL A 196 -7.23 4.58 26.46
N PRO A 197 -6.88 3.45 27.13
CA PRO A 197 -7.63 3.00 28.30
C PRO A 197 -7.69 4.06 29.40
N LYS A 198 -6.56 4.71 29.68
CA LYS A 198 -6.47 5.78 30.70
C LYS A 198 -7.33 6.99 30.32
N SER A 199 -7.36 7.35 29.05
CA SER A 199 -8.19 8.47 28.53
C SER A 199 -9.68 8.14 28.61
N ILE A 200 -10.06 6.90 28.36
CA ILE A 200 -11.45 6.45 28.45
C ILE A 200 -11.98 6.47 29.90
N ILE A 201 -11.16 6.06 30.87
CA ILE A 201 -11.52 6.15 32.27
C ILE A 201 -11.84 7.60 32.68
N LYS A 202 -11.00 8.55 32.26
CA LYS A 202 -11.25 9.99 32.48
C LYS A 202 -12.50 10.48 31.73
N LEU A 203 -12.71 10.03 30.49
CA LEU A 203 -13.87 10.40 29.69
C LEU A 203 -15.17 9.93 30.37
N ARG A 204 -15.18 8.71 30.92
CA ARG A 204 -16.34 8.12 31.57
C ARG A 204 -16.79 8.92 32.84
N SER A 205 -15.87 9.57 33.52
CA SER A 205 -16.22 10.44 34.68
C SER A 205 -16.84 11.79 34.29
N ILE A 206 -16.70 12.19 33.03
CA ILE A 206 -17.16 13.49 32.52
C ILE A 206 -18.48 13.36 31.73
N ILE A 207 -18.69 12.21 31.06
CA ILE A 207 -19.83 12.00 30.15
C ILE A 207 -20.93 11.18 30.82
N ASN A 208 -22.13 11.74 30.86
CA ASN A 208 -23.34 11.06 31.37
C ASN A 208 -24.03 10.22 30.26
N LYS A 209 -23.25 9.48 29.48
CA LYS A 209 -23.74 8.61 28.39
C LYS A 209 -23.07 7.25 28.44
N ASN A 210 -23.75 6.23 27.96
CA ASN A 210 -23.19 4.90 27.84
C ASN A 210 -22.10 4.88 26.75
N LEU A 211 -20.91 4.37 27.08
CA LEU A 211 -19.80 4.20 26.15
C LEU A 211 -19.70 2.74 25.73
N PHE A 212 -19.72 2.51 24.41
CA PHE A 212 -19.39 1.22 23.82
C PHE A 212 -18.06 1.34 23.07
N ILE A 213 -17.06 0.59 23.51
CA ILE A 213 -15.68 0.73 23.04
C ILE A 213 -15.23 -0.57 22.41
N THR A 214 -14.75 -0.46 21.17
CA THR A 214 -14.04 -1.53 20.46
C THR A 214 -12.59 -1.09 20.29
N HIS A 215 -11.64 -1.84 20.86
CA HIS A 215 -10.21 -1.55 20.78
C HIS A 215 -9.47 -2.76 20.21
N GLN A 216 -8.66 -2.53 19.16
CA GLN A 216 -7.78 -3.51 18.56
C GLN A 216 -6.38 -3.40 19.17
#